data_b895db0a575875fee02bec3eb612abf6
#
_entry.id   b895db0a575875fee02bec3eb612abf6
#
_cell.length_a   1.000
_cell.length_b   1.000
_cell.length_c   1.000
_cell.angle_alpha   90.00
_cell.angle_beta   90.00
_cell.angle_gamma   90.00
#
_symmetry.space_group_name_H-M   'P 1'
#
loop_
_entity.id
_entity.type
_entity.pdbx_description
1 polymer ?
#
loop_
_entity_poly.entity_id
_entity_poly.type
_entity_poly.pdbx_seq_one_letter_code
_entity_poly.pdbx_strand_id
1 'polypeptide(L)'
;PSRGLGDVYKRQIVGNYVGSNALAAVGSSNALINLLIAFAQGASVGAGVVISQFLGAGDTKRVHRAVHTAATIALLLGVMLTGAGIALSRVLLVAMDTPAAVLNDSVLYLRIYAGGFLFNVVYNMATGILNAAGNSRRPLLYLGAASVTNIVLDLVLIEGCKMGVAGAAVATDVSQLISCLLAVSYLLRVKSDYRIRVKSLCLDGDMARRIVRVGLPTGIQNMVISFSNVLVQTSVNHYGAMAMAGFTAYLKVDGFNILPVLSISMAVTTFVGQNYGAGNLKRVKSGMWTALLMSTVYTILTGALLLAFSHPVMRLFTSDSAAIHYGVLAMKYFCPYYVLLGALNVLAGTVRGTGKSIPPMLILLFSMCIFRIIWIQLAVPHYDNIDGVFILYPISWVIGLVLMALYTWKGHWLHYGNEKEKSKTA
;
A
#
# COMPACT_ATOMS: atom_id res chain seq x y z
N PRO A 1 8.90 3.05 0.87
CA PRO A 1 9.51 4.06 1.74
C PRO A 1 9.87 5.33 0.97
N SER A 2 10.44 5.19 -0.24
CA SER A 2 10.87 6.32 -1.06
C SER A 2 9.73 7.15 -1.66
N ARG A 3 8.53 6.59 -1.84
CA ARG A 3 7.37 7.36 -2.35
C ARG A 3 6.95 8.48 -1.40
N GLY A 4 6.93 8.24 -0.09
CA GLY A 4 6.56 9.28 0.88
C GLY A 4 7.54 10.47 0.89
N LEU A 5 8.84 10.21 0.79
CA LEU A 5 9.86 11.27 0.66
C LEU A 5 9.72 12.02 -0.66
N GLY A 6 9.58 11.30 -1.78
CA GLY A 6 9.39 11.90 -3.11
C GLY A 6 8.14 12.79 -3.16
N ASP A 7 7.01 12.33 -2.60
CA ASP A 7 5.76 13.10 -2.58
C ASP A 7 5.84 14.36 -1.71
N VAL A 8 6.59 14.33 -0.59
CA VAL A 8 6.81 15.52 0.25
C VAL A 8 7.66 16.55 -0.48
N TYR A 9 8.77 16.12 -1.07
CA TYR A 9 9.64 16.98 -1.87
C TYR A 9 8.89 17.55 -3.09
N LYS A 10 8.12 16.73 -3.79
CA LYS A 10 7.33 17.15 -4.93
C LYS A 10 6.33 18.25 -4.57
N ARG A 11 5.57 18.08 -3.48
CA ARG A 11 4.63 19.10 -3.00
C ARG A 11 5.35 20.40 -2.61
N GLN A 12 6.53 20.29 -2.04
CA GLN A 12 7.34 21.44 -1.66
C GLN A 12 7.88 22.17 -2.91
N ILE A 13 8.37 21.44 -3.92
CA ILE A 13 8.83 22.01 -5.18
C ILE A 13 7.66 22.65 -5.95
N VAL A 14 6.54 21.92 -6.13
CA VAL A 14 5.36 22.43 -6.82
C VAL A 14 4.78 23.65 -6.09
N GLY A 15 4.68 23.60 -4.76
CA GLY A 15 4.14 24.72 -3.97
C GLY A 15 5.04 25.96 -4.03
N ASN A 16 6.36 25.81 -3.98
CA ASN A 16 7.30 26.93 -3.97
C ASN A 16 7.51 27.56 -5.35
N TYR A 17 7.50 26.75 -6.42
CA TYR A 17 7.88 27.22 -7.77
C TYR A 17 6.71 27.40 -8.73
N VAL A 18 5.57 26.73 -8.52
CA VAL A 18 4.40 26.81 -9.43
C VAL A 18 3.20 27.51 -8.78
N GLY A 19 3.07 27.45 -7.45
CA GLY A 19 2.04 28.15 -6.69
C GLY A 19 0.95 27.25 -6.12
N SER A 20 0.04 27.88 -5.36
CA SER A 20 -1.01 27.20 -4.59
C SER A 20 -2.04 26.43 -5.45
N ASN A 21 -2.39 26.95 -6.62
CA ASN A 21 -3.34 26.30 -7.54
C ASN A 21 -2.76 25.00 -8.10
N ALA A 22 -1.48 24.98 -8.45
CA ALA A 22 -0.79 23.78 -8.90
C ALA A 22 -0.69 22.72 -7.78
N LEU A 23 -0.44 23.14 -6.55
CA LEU A 23 -0.46 22.25 -5.40
C LEU A 23 -1.84 21.64 -5.16
N ALA A 24 -2.90 22.43 -5.29
CA ALA A 24 -4.28 21.97 -5.19
C ALA A 24 -4.63 20.97 -6.32
N ALA A 25 -4.17 21.21 -7.56
CA ALA A 25 -4.36 20.31 -8.69
C ALA A 25 -3.69 18.94 -8.48
N VAL A 26 -2.46 18.90 -8.00
CA VAL A 26 -1.78 17.66 -7.61
C VAL A 26 -2.50 16.97 -6.45
N GLY A 27 -2.96 17.75 -5.46
CA GLY A 27 -3.67 17.24 -4.29
C GLY A 27 -4.98 16.54 -4.64
N SER A 28 -5.83 17.13 -5.47
CA SER A 28 -7.11 16.55 -5.90
C SER A 28 -6.92 15.26 -6.72
N SER A 29 -5.88 15.19 -7.53
CA SER A 29 -5.56 14.00 -8.32
C SER A 29 -5.02 12.83 -7.49
N ASN A 30 -4.35 13.10 -6.35
CA ASN A 30 -3.70 12.07 -5.52
C ASN A 30 -4.68 11.03 -4.97
N ALA A 31 -5.91 11.39 -4.66
CA ALA A 31 -6.91 10.44 -4.16
C ALA A 31 -7.21 9.35 -5.21
N LEU A 32 -7.40 9.74 -6.47
CA LEU A 32 -7.62 8.81 -7.59
C LEU A 32 -6.37 7.97 -7.88
N ILE A 33 -5.21 8.59 -7.87
CA ILE A 33 -3.93 7.90 -8.08
C ILE A 33 -3.72 6.83 -7.01
N ASN A 34 -3.93 7.14 -5.74
CA ASN A 34 -3.79 6.19 -4.64
C ASN A 34 -4.77 5.01 -4.75
N LEU A 35 -5.99 5.26 -5.23
CA LEU A 35 -6.98 4.22 -5.50
C LEU A 35 -6.47 3.23 -6.56
N LEU A 36 -5.97 3.75 -7.68
CA LEU A 36 -5.41 2.94 -8.76
C LEU A 36 -4.18 2.14 -8.31
N ILE A 37 -3.29 2.78 -7.54
CA ILE A 37 -2.10 2.12 -6.95
C ILE A 37 -2.49 1.00 -5.99
N ALA A 38 -3.50 1.21 -5.14
CA ALA A 38 -3.97 0.20 -4.19
C ALA A 38 -4.46 -1.06 -4.92
N PHE A 39 -5.14 -0.89 -6.06
CA PHE A 39 -5.58 -1.98 -6.89
C PHE A 39 -4.41 -2.74 -7.56
N ALA A 40 -3.43 -2.01 -8.11
CA ALA A 40 -2.23 -2.58 -8.69
C ALA A 40 -1.40 -3.36 -7.66
N GLN A 41 -1.28 -2.85 -6.44
CA GLN A 41 -0.62 -3.54 -5.33
C GLN A 41 -1.33 -4.83 -4.95
N GLY A 42 -2.67 -4.84 -4.96
CA GLY A 42 -3.45 -6.06 -4.73
C GLY A 42 -3.08 -7.17 -5.71
N ALA A 43 -3.04 -6.87 -7.02
CA ALA A 43 -2.64 -7.84 -8.04
C ALA A 43 -1.21 -8.37 -7.83
N SER A 44 -0.27 -7.48 -7.46
CA SER A 44 1.11 -7.83 -7.13
C SER A 44 1.21 -8.81 -5.94
N VAL A 45 0.45 -8.53 -4.87
CA VAL A 45 0.39 -9.42 -3.69
C VAL A 45 -0.21 -10.77 -4.07
N GLY A 46 -1.26 -10.79 -4.88
CA GLY A 46 -1.87 -12.03 -5.37
C GLY A 46 -0.88 -12.91 -6.14
N ALA A 47 -0.15 -12.33 -7.06
CA ALA A 47 0.91 -13.03 -7.79
C ALA A 47 2.04 -13.51 -6.85
N GLY A 48 2.48 -12.63 -5.94
CA GLY A 48 3.52 -12.94 -4.96
C GLY A 48 3.18 -14.16 -4.09
N VAL A 49 1.94 -14.25 -3.60
CA VAL A 49 1.48 -15.39 -2.80
C VAL A 49 1.46 -16.68 -3.62
N VAL A 50 0.88 -16.67 -4.82
CA VAL A 50 0.78 -17.85 -5.68
C VAL A 50 2.17 -18.36 -6.08
N ILE A 51 3.06 -17.45 -6.49
CA ILE A 51 4.43 -17.79 -6.89
C ILE A 51 5.23 -18.31 -5.68
N SER A 52 5.11 -17.67 -4.51
CA SER A 52 5.81 -18.13 -3.30
C SER A 52 5.40 -19.55 -2.89
N GLN A 53 4.11 -19.90 -3.03
CA GLN A 53 3.62 -21.25 -2.74
C GLN A 53 4.21 -22.29 -3.70
N PHE A 54 4.28 -22.01 -5.01
CA PHE A 54 4.86 -22.93 -5.96
C PHE A 54 6.40 -23.03 -5.86
N LEU A 55 7.08 -21.93 -5.52
CA LEU A 55 8.50 -21.95 -5.20
C LEU A 55 8.77 -22.84 -3.97
N GLY A 56 7.96 -22.69 -2.92
CA GLY A 56 8.07 -23.53 -1.73
C GLY A 56 7.76 -25.00 -2.01
N ALA A 57 6.85 -25.30 -2.91
CA ALA A 57 6.53 -26.66 -3.35
C ALA A 57 7.60 -27.29 -4.26
N GLY A 58 8.58 -26.52 -4.74
CA GLY A 58 9.58 -26.98 -5.71
C GLY A 58 9.02 -27.28 -7.09
N ASP A 59 7.83 -26.76 -7.42
CA ASP A 59 7.17 -27.01 -8.71
C ASP A 59 7.55 -25.94 -9.74
N THR A 60 8.71 -26.13 -10.36
CA THR A 60 9.28 -25.23 -11.38
C THR A 60 8.31 -24.98 -12.55
N LYS A 61 7.55 -26.00 -12.97
CA LYS A 61 6.60 -25.84 -14.08
C LYS A 61 5.46 -24.88 -13.72
N ARG A 62 4.89 -25.01 -12.52
CA ARG A 62 3.83 -24.10 -12.05
C ARG A 62 4.38 -22.73 -11.71
N VAL A 63 5.61 -22.61 -11.20
CA VAL A 63 6.30 -21.31 -11.03
C VAL A 63 6.38 -20.58 -12.36
N HIS A 64 6.87 -21.26 -13.40
CA HIS A 64 7.00 -20.68 -14.73
C HIS A 64 5.63 -20.19 -15.27
N ARG A 65 4.59 -21.00 -15.17
CA ARG A 65 3.22 -20.63 -15.59
C ARG A 65 2.68 -19.44 -14.79
N ALA A 66 2.85 -19.45 -13.47
CA ALA A 66 2.39 -18.37 -12.59
C ALA A 66 3.10 -17.05 -12.87
N VAL A 67 4.42 -17.05 -13.07
CA VAL A 67 5.23 -15.86 -13.40
C VAL A 67 4.82 -15.24 -14.73
N HIS A 68 4.64 -16.07 -15.78
CA HIS A 68 4.25 -15.57 -17.09
C HIS A 68 2.81 -15.07 -17.12
N THR A 69 1.90 -15.75 -16.42
CA THR A 69 0.51 -15.28 -16.24
C THR A 69 0.48 -13.96 -15.46
N ALA A 70 1.28 -13.84 -14.38
CA ALA A 70 1.39 -12.60 -13.62
C ALA A 70 1.89 -11.43 -14.47
N ALA A 71 2.93 -11.66 -15.29
CA ALA A 71 3.45 -10.66 -16.23
C ALA A 71 2.38 -10.25 -17.27
N THR A 72 1.64 -11.20 -17.82
CA THR A 72 0.54 -10.93 -18.75
C THR A 72 -0.59 -10.15 -18.08
N ILE A 73 -0.99 -10.51 -16.86
CA ILE A 73 -1.99 -9.76 -16.07
C ILE A 73 -1.50 -8.33 -15.84
N ALA A 74 -0.21 -8.12 -15.52
CA ALA A 74 0.35 -6.80 -15.31
C ALA A 74 0.25 -5.92 -16.56
N LEU A 75 0.55 -6.48 -17.73
CA LEU A 75 0.43 -5.76 -19.01
C LEU A 75 -1.03 -5.40 -19.31
N LEU A 76 -1.96 -6.36 -19.20
CA LEU A 76 -3.37 -6.14 -19.47
C LEU A 76 -3.97 -5.12 -18.48
N LEU A 77 -3.72 -5.29 -17.20
CA LEU A 77 -4.19 -4.39 -16.14
C LEU A 77 -3.58 -3.01 -16.31
N GLY A 78 -2.28 -2.92 -16.61
CA GLY A 78 -1.58 -1.68 -16.84
C GLY A 78 -2.15 -0.89 -18.02
N VAL A 79 -2.38 -1.54 -19.16
CA VAL A 79 -3.02 -0.92 -20.34
C VAL A 79 -4.44 -0.50 -20.04
N MET A 80 -5.23 -1.34 -19.37
CA MET A 80 -6.61 -1.04 -18.99
C MET A 80 -6.68 0.19 -18.07
N LEU A 81 -5.86 0.22 -17.01
CA LEU A 81 -5.85 1.32 -16.05
C LEU A 81 -5.29 2.62 -16.65
N THR A 82 -4.31 2.52 -17.55
CA THR A 82 -3.81 3.67 -18.33
C THR A 82 -4.94 4.24 -19.19
N GLY A 83 -5.60 3.40 -19.99
CA GLY A 83 -6.71 3.84 -20.84
C GLY A 83 -7.87 4.44 -20.06
N ALA A 84 -8.30 3.75 -19.00
CA ALA A 84 -9.36 4.24 -18.11
C ALA A 84 -8.96 5.56 -17.41
N GLY A 85 -7.73 5.66 -16.91
CA GLY A 85 -7.22 6.87 -16.25
C GLY A 85 -7.19 8.08 -17.18
N ILE A 86 -6.78 7.91 -18.43
CA ILE A 86 -6.78 9.00 -19.44
C ILE A 86 -8.21 9.37 -19.84
N ALA A 87 -9.06 8.39 -20.14
CA ALA A 87 -10.41 8.61 -20.63
C ALA A 87 -11.33 9.21 -19.56
N LEU A 88 -11.26 8.70 -18.33
CA LEU A 88 -12.17 9.06 -17.24
C LEU A 88 -11.67 10.20 -16.36
N SER A 89 -10.44 10.71 -16.57
CA SER A 89 -9.81 11.72 -15.71
C SER A 89 -10.70 12.93 -15.44
N ARG A 90 -11.31 13.52 -16.48
CA ARG A 90 -12.18 14.69 -16.35
C ARG A 90 -13.49 14.35 -15.62
N VAL A 91 -14.11 13.24 -15.97
CA VAL A 91 -15.38 12.79 -15.36
C VAL A 91 -15.19 12.54 -13.86
N LEU A 92 -14.12 11.86 -13.49
CA LEU A 92 -13.83 11.55 -12.09
C LEU A 92 -13.51 12.79 -11.26
N LEU A 93 -12.75 13.75 -11.81
CA LEU A 93 -12.41 14.99 -11.11
C LEU A 93 -13.63 15.91 -10.96
N VAL A 94 -14.51 15.96 -11.97
CA VAL A 94 -15.78 16.69 -11.86
C VAL A 94 -16.70 16.03 -10.84
N ALA A 95 -16.79 14.70 -10.82
CA ALA A 95 -17.58 13.97 -9.83
C ALA A 95 -17.04 14.12 -8.39
N MET A 96 -15.79 14.55 -8.22
CA MET A 96 -15.17 14.87 -6.93
C MET A 96 -15.30 16.37 -6.56
N ASP A 97 -16.15 17.14 -7.26
CA ASP A 97 -16.34 18.58 -7.04
C ASP A 97 -15.03 19.40 -7.07
N THR A 98 -14.10 19.01 -7.96
CA THR A 98 -12.82 19.74 -8.12
C THR A 98 -13.10 21.17 -8.60
N PRO A 99 -12.60 22.21 -7.89
CA PRO A 99 -12.88 23.60 -8.26
C PRO A 99 -12.47 23.92 -9.70
N ALA A 100 -13.31 24.69 -10.42
CA ALA A 100 -13.09 25.04 -11.83
C ALA A 100 -11.73 25.71 -12.09
N ALA A 101 -11.22 26.48 -11.13
CA ALA A 101 -9.93 27.17 -11.21
C ALA A 101 -8.73 26.22 -11.35
N VAL A 102 -8.83 24.99 -10.82
CA VAL A 102 -7.74 24.00 -10.83
C VAL A 102 -8.05 22.75 -11.65
N LEU A 103 -9.28 22.64 -12.17
CA LEU A 103 -9.78 21.44 -12.85
C LEU A 103 -8.92 21.08 -14.08
N ASN A 104 -8.58 22.06 -14.91
CA ASN A 104 -7.80 21.79 -16.12
C ASN A 104 -6.40 21.29 -15.82
N ASP A 105 -5.73 21.87 -14.82
CA ASP A 105 -4.41 21.44 -14.37
C ASP A 105 -4.46 20.06 -13.71
N SER A 106 -5.52 19.78 -12.94
CA SER A 106 -5.77 18.47 -12.35
C SER A 106 -5.99 17.40 -13.42
N VAL A 107 -6.76 17.69 -14.46
CA VAL A 107 -7.01 16.79 -15.59
C VAL A 107 -5.72 16.53 -16.36
N LEU A 108 -4.94 17.59 -16.64
CA LEU A 108 -3.65 17.47 -17.32
C LEU A 108 -2.67 16.58 -16.50
N TYR A 109 -2.52 16.87 -15.22
CA TYR A 109 -1.70 16.10 -14.31
C TYR A 109 -2.10 14.62 -14.28
N LEU A 110 -3.39 14.36 -14.07
CA LEU A 110 -3.91 12.99 -13.96
C LEU A 110 -3.77 12.22 -15.29
N ARG A 111 -3.96 12.86 -16.44
CA ARG A 111 -3.80 12.24 -17.75
C ARG A 111 -2.35 11.85 -18.03
N ILE A 112 -1.41 12.74 -17.75
CA ILE A 112 0.03 12.45 -17.93
C ILE A 112 0.40 11.31 -16.98
N TYR A 113 0.08 11.42 -15.70
CA TYR A 113 0.36 10.37 -14.71
C TYR A 113 -0.26 9.02 -15.09
N ALA A 114 -1.50 9.01 -15.61
CA ALA A 114 -2.15 7.80 -16.10
C ALA A 114 -1.40 7.19 -17.29
N GLY A 115 -0.77 8.02 -18.14
CA GLY A 115 0.06 7.56 -19.26
C GLY A 115 1.21 6.67 -18.81
N GLY A 116 1.82 6.98 -17.66
CA GLY A 116 2.89 6.18 -17.06
C GLY A 116 2.40 5.03 -16.17
N PHE A 117 1.10 4.86 -15.97
CA PHE A 117 0.57 3.89 -15.00
C PHE A 117 0.88 2.43 -15.34
N LEU A 118 1.01 2.10 -16.61
CA LEU A 118 1.51 0.79 -17.08
C LEU A 118 2.84 0.44 -16.42
N PHE A 119 3.80 1.37 -16.38
CA PHE A 119 5.12 1.14 -15.79
C PHE A 119 5.02 0.88 -14.28
N ASN A 120 4.10 1.59 -13.61
CA ASN A 120 3.81 1.39 -12.19
C ASN A 120 3.28 -0.03 -11.92
N VAL A 121 2.29 -0.49 -12.69
CA VAL A 121 1.70 -1.82 -12.54
C VAL A 121 2.72 -2.92 -12.80
N VAL A 122 3.49 -2.81 -13.89
CA VAL A 122 4.53 -3.78 -14.25
C VAL A 122 5.64 -3.81 -13.18
N TYR A 123 6.08 -2.65 -12.68
CA TYR A 123 7.04 -2.60 -11.58
C TYR A 123 6.51 -3.25 -10.29
N ASN A 124 5.26 -2.97 -9.91
CA ASN A 124 4.66 -3.60 -8.72
C ASN A 124 4.57 -5.13 -8.88
N MET A 125 4.18 -5.61 -10.07
CA MET A 125 4.14 -7.03 -10.36
C MET A 125 5.54 -7.68 -10.31
N ALA A 126 6.54 -7.04 -10.91
CA ALA A 126 7.93 -7.49 -10.84
C ALA A 126 8.45 -7.54 -9.39
N THR A 127 8.08 -6.55 -8.58
CA THR A 127 8.35 -6.53 -7.12
C THR A 127 7.69 -7.71 -6.42
N GLY A 128 6.44 -8.03 -6.74
CA GLY A 128 5.73 -9.19 -6.20
C GLY A 128 6.44 -10.52 -6.52
N ILE A 129 6.91 -10.69 -7.76
CA ILE A 129 7.67 -11.85 -8.20
C ILE A 129 9.02 -11.96 -7.44
N LEU A 130 9.75 -10.85 -7.35
CA LEU A 130 11.05 -10.80 -6.65
C LEU A 130 10.91 -11.07 -5.14
N ASN A 131 9.90 -10.48 -4.50
CA ASN A 131 9.62 -10.71 -3.08
C ASN A 131 9.20 -12.16 -2.84
N ALA A 132 8.40 -12.77 -3.73
CA ALA A 132 8.04 -14.18 -3.65
C ALA A 132 9.26 -15.12 -3.68
N ALA A 133 10.31 -14.72 -4.42
CA ALA A 133 11.58 -15.42 -4.47
C ALA A 133 12.55 -15.08 -3.31
N GLY A 134 12.11 -14.27 -2.34
CA GLY A 134 12.94 -13.84 -1.21
C GLY A 134 13.94 -12.72 -1.53
N ASN A 135 13.86 -12.12 -2.72
CA ASN A 135 14.77 -11.05 -3.15
C ASN A 135 14.13 -9.66 -3.03
N SER A 136 13.98 -9.18 -1.81
CA SER A 136 13.43 -7.84 -1.52
C SER A 136 14.45 -6.70 -1.71
N ARG A 137 15.76 -7.01 -1.71
CA ARG A 137 16.83 -6.00 -1.84
C ARG A 137 16.80 -5.29 -3.20
N ARG A 138 16.55 -6.03 -4.28
CA ARG A 138 16.54 -5.46 -5.63
C ARG A 138 15.38 -4.49 -5.88
N PRO A 139 14.11 -4.82 -5.56
CA PRO A 139 13.03 -3.85 -5.65
C PRO A 139 13.31 -2.56 -4.87
N LEU A 140 13.90 -2.67 -3.67
CA LEU A 140 14.27 -1.50 -2.88
C LEU A 140 15.31 -0.62 -3.58
N LEU A 141 16.36 -1.21 -4.18
CA LEU A 141 17.38 -0.47 -4.92
C LEU A 141 16.78 0.21 -6.16
N TYR A 142 15.91 -0.48 -6.91
CA TYR A 142 15.27 0.10 -8.09
C TYR A 142 14.33 1.24 -7.74
N LEU A 143 13.60 1.10 -6.62
CA LEU A 143 12.77 2.17 -6.10
C LEU A 143 13.61 3.35 -5.62
N GLY A 144 14.76 3.11 -5.00
CA GLY A 144 15.72 4.15 -4.59
C GLY A 144 16.24 4.93 -5.81
N ALA A 145 16.67 4.22 -6.85
CA ALA A 145 17.11 4.84 -8.11
C ALA A 145 15.99 5.70 -8.74
N ALA A 146 14.76 5.18 -8.79
CA ALA A 146 13.61 5.91 -9.30
C ALA A 146 13.31 7.18 -8.46
N SER A 147 13.46 7.10 -7.14
CA SER A 147 13.23 8.26 -6.27
C SER A 147 14.26 9.37 -6.48
N VAL A 148 15.53 9.02 -6.59
CA VAL A 148 16.59 9.99 -6.91
C VAL A 148 16.32 10.62 -8.28
N THR A 149 16.01 9.82 -9.29
CA THR A 149 15.66 10.32 -10.63
C THR A 149 14.43 11.23 -10.58
N ASN A 150 13.40 10.90 -9.82
CA ASN A 150 12.20 11.73 -9.69
C ASN A 150 12.55 13.12 -9.12
N ILE A 151 13.34 13.17 -8.04
CA ILE A 151 13.77 14.45 -7.43
C ILE A 151 14.55 15.31 -8.41
N VAL A 152 15.51 14.70 -9.12
CA VAL A 152 16.32 15.41 -10.11
C VAL A 152 15.46 15.93 -11.27
N LEU A 153 14.56 15.09 -11.79
CA LEU A 153 13.67 15.49 -12.89
C LEU A 153 12.62 16.51 -12.45
N ASP A 154 12.11 16.45 -11.22
CA ASP A 154 11.21 17.48 -10.69
C ASP A 154 11.91 18.86 -10.71
N LEU A 155 13.16 18.94 -10.26
CA LEU A 155 13.94 20.20 -10.31
C LEU A 155 14.17 20.65 -11.74
N VAL A 156 14.62 19.79 -12.65
CA VAL A 156 14.91 20.13 -14.04
C VAL A 156 13.66 20.56 -14.80
N LEU A 157 12.56 19.79 -14.69
CA LEU A 157 11.35 20.03 -15.50
C LEU A 157 10.48 21.16 -14.91
N ILE A 158 10.43 21.32 -13.59
CA ILE A 158 9.61 22.35 -12.95
C ILE A 158 10.35 23.67 -12.93
N GLU A 159 11.61 23.69 -12.43
CA GLU A 159 12.39 24.92 -12.28
C GLU A 159 13.12 25.31 -13.56
N GLY A 160 13.81 24.35 -14.20
CA GLY A 160 14.60 24.61 -15.40
C GLY A 160 13.73 24.81 -16.65
N CYS A 161 12.81 23.89 -16.94
CA CYS A 161 11.97 23.94 -18.14
C CYS A 161 10.64 24.67 -17.93
N LYS A 162 10.29 25.06 -16.70
CA LYS A 162 9.06 25.76 -16.31
C LYS A 162 7.77 25.06 -16.75
N MET A 163 7.80 23.71 -16.77
CA MET A 163 6.67 22.89 -17.21
C MET A 163 5.53 22.80 -16.18
N GLY A 164 5.68 23.41 -15.00
CA GLY A 164 4.63 23.46 -13.98
C GLY A 164 4.14 22.08 -13.55
N VAL A 165 2.83 21.90 -13.48
CA VAL A 165 2.15 20.67 -13.07
C VAL A 165 2.47 19.51 -14.01
N ALA A 166 2.57 19.76 -15.32
CA ALA A 166 2.93 18.73 -16.31
C ALA A 166 4.34 18.17 -16.07
N GLY A 167 5.31 19.04 -15.71
CA GLY A 167 6.67 18.61 -15.38
C GLY A 167 6.72 17.64 -14.22
N ALA A 168 5.93 17.89 -13.17
CA ALA A 168 5.81 17.00 -12.02
C ALA A 168 5.22 15.62 -12.38
N ALA A 169 4.25 15.56 -13.29
CA ALA A 169 3.68 14.29 -13.76
C ALA A 169 4.70 13.51 -14.60
N VAL A 170 5.34 14.17 -15.58
CA VAL A 170 6.36 13.57 -16.44
C VAL A 170 7.55 13.06 -15.63
N ALA A 171 8.05 13.81 -14.65
CA ALA A 171 9.12 13.37 -13.76
C ALA A 171 8.78 12.06 -13.04
N THR A 172 7.52 11.95 -12.59
CA THR A 172 7.04 10.71 -11.95
C THR A 172 6.97 9.56 -12.93
N ASP A 173 6.43 9.75 -14.12
CA ASP A 173 6.30 8.69 -15.12
C ASP A 173 7.66 8.19 -15.61
N VAL A 174 8.62 9.09 -15.84
CA VAL A 174 9.99 8.71 -16.23
C VAL A 174 10.68 7.94 -15.11
N SER A 175 10.52 8.35 -13.85
CA SER A 175 11.08 7.62 -12.72
C SER A 175 10.45 6.21 -12.55
N GLN A 176 9.13 6.08 -12.79
CA GLN A 176 8.45 4.79 -12.80
C GLN A 176 8.93 3.90 -13.97
N LEU A 177 9.15 4.48 -15.14
CA LEU A 177 9.72 3.77 -16.29
C LEU A 177 11.10 3.21 -15.94
N ILE A 178 11.96 3.98 -15.29
CA ILE A 178 13.32 3.53 -14.89
C ILE A 178 13.23 2.35 -13.94
N SER A 179 12.42 2.44 -12.86
CA SER A 179 12.24 1.31 -11.94
C SER A 179 11.68 0.06 -12.64
N CYS A 180 10.72 0.26 -13.55
CA CYS A 180 10.14 -0.80 -14.35
C CYS A 180 11.20 -1.47 -15.25
N LEU A 181 11.98 -0.69 -16.00
CA LEU A 181 13.03 -1.20 -16.87
C LEU A 181 14.10 -1.97 -16.10
N LEU A 182 14.54 -1.46 -14.94
CA LEU A 182 15.51 -2.16 -14.09
C LEU A 182 14.96 -3.49 -13.58
N ALA A 183 13.71 -3.52 -13.10
CA ALA A 183 13.09 -4.74 -12.59
C ALA A 183 12.84 -5.78 -13.68
N VAL A 184 12.31 -5.36 -14.82
CA VAL A 184 12.04 -6.23 -15.97
C VAL A 184 13.34 -6.76 -16.56
N SER A 185 14.36 -5.90 -16.77
CA SER A 185 15.68 -6.31 -17.27
C SER A 185 16.31 -7.38 -16.40
N TYR A 186 16.17 -7.26 -15.07
CA TYR A 186 16.66 -8.29 -14.17
C TYR A 186 15.89 -9.61 -14.34
N LEU A 187 14.54 -9.56 -14.36
CA LEU A 187 13.70 -10.75 -14.51
C LEU A 187 13.91 -11.47 -15.86
N LEU A 188 14.29 -10.74 -16.91
CA LEU A 188 14.63 -11.32 -18.21
C LEU A 188 15.99 -12.02 -18.23
N ARG A 189 16.96 -11.57 -17.40
CA ARG A 189 18.35 -12.05 -17.40
C ARG A 189 18.66 -13.06 -16.29
N VAL A 190 17.87 -13.08 -15.23
CA VAL A 190 18.12 -13.97 -14.07
C VAL A 190 18.11 -15.45 -14.49
N LYS A 191 19.06 -16.21 -13.97
CA LYS A 191 19.13 -17.68 -14.16
C LYS A 191 18.41 -18.36 -12.99
N SER A 192 17.08 -18.36 -13.04
CA SER A 192 16.22 -18.91 -11.96
C SER A 192 14.86 -19.32 -12.52
N ASP A 193 14.11 -20.12 -11.78
CA ASP A 193 12.79 -20.63 -12.15
C ASP A 193 11.74 -19.52 -12.37
N TYR A 194 11.93 -18.34 -11.74
CA TYR A 194 11.09 -17.16 -11.93
C TYR A 194 11.54 -16.22 -13.05
N ARG A 195 12.46 -16.68 -13.95
CA ARG A 195 12.86 -15.91 -15.13
C ARG A 195 11.67 -15.70 -16.07
N ILE A 196 11.47 -14.46 -16.51
CA ILE A 196 10.51 -14.14 -17.56
C ILE A 196 11.13 -14.42 -18.95
N ARG A 197 10.36 -15.08 -19.81
CA ARG A 197 10.67 -15.27 -21.23
C ARG A 197 9.54 -14.66 -22.05
N VAL A 198 9.82 -13.63 -22.81
CA VAL A 198 8.81 -12.90 -23.60
C VAL A 198 8.00 -13.82 -24.52
N LYS A 199 8.66 -14.80 -25.13
CA LYS A 199 8.00 -15.80 -26.00
C LYS A 199 7.06 -16.77 -25.28
N SER A 200 7.16 -16.83 -23.95
CA SER A 200 6.34 -17.72 -23.09
C SER A 200 5.24 -16.97 -22.35
N LEU A 201 5.04 -15.69 -22.65
CA LEU A 201 3.94 -14.91 -22.06
C LEU A 201 2.61 -15.54 -22.49
N CYS A 202 1.82 -15.95 -21.51
CA CYS A 202 0.50 -16.56 -21.71
C CYS A 202 -0.39 -16.23 -20.54
N LEU A 203 -1.70 -16.26 -20.76
CA LEU A 203 -2.70 -16.13 -19.73
C LEU A 203 -3.24 -17.53 -19.42
N ASP A 204 -2.67 -18.18 -18.41
CA ASP A 204 -3.17 -19.45 -17.91
C ASP A 204 -4.36 -19.21 -17.00
N GLY A 205 -5.53 -19.78 -17.34
CA GLY A 205 -6.78 -19.52 -16.63
C GLY A 205 -6.76 -19.98 -15.17
N ASP A 206 -6.10 -21.11 -14.84
CA ASP A 206 -5.98 -21.58 -13.46
C ASP A 206 -5.08 -20.66 -12.64
N MET A 207 -3.94 -20.27 -13.19
CA MET A 207 -3.01 -19.33 -12.52
C MET A 207 -3.65 -17.95 -12.36
N ALA A 208 -4.32 -17.43 -13.39
CA ALA A 208 -5.04 -16.17 -13.34
C ALA A 208 -6.12 -16.16 -12.25
N ARG A 209 -6.94 -17.23 -12.18
CA ARG A 209 -7.96 -17.39 -11.16
C ARG A 209 -7.37 -17.40 -9.74
N ARG A 210 -6.24 -18.08 -9.52
CA ARG A 210 -5.53 -18.11 -8.22
C ARG A 210 -4.99 -16.74 -7.86
N ILE A 211 -4.36 -16.03 -8.79
CA ILE A 211 -3.81 -14.68 -8.60
C ILE A 211 -4.94 -13.71 -8.26
N VAL A 212 -6.04 -13.72 -9.02
CA VAL A 212 -7.19 -12.84 -8.80
C VAL A 212 -7.89 -13.15 -7.47
N ARG A 213 -8.04 -14.41 -7.09
CA ARG A 213 -8.67 -14.84 -5.83
C ARG A 213 -7.94 -14.29 -4.59
N VAL A 214 -6.64 -14.07 -4.67
CA VAL A 214 -5.84 -13.47 -3.60
C VAL A 214 -5.70 -11.96 -3.80
N GLY A 215 -5.44 -11.53 -5.01
CA GLY A 215 -5.11 -10.14 -5.35
C GLY A 215 -6.32 -9.21 -5.28
N LEU A 216 -7.46 -9.61 -5.82
CA LEU A 216 -8.65 -8.76 -5.85
C LEU A 216 -9.15 -8.41 -4.44
N PRO A 217 -9.32 -9.37 -3.50
CA PRO A 217 -9.69 -9.03 -2.13
C PRO A 217 -8.67 -8.11 -1.45
N THR A 218 -7.37 -8.32 -1.69
CA THR A 218 -6.31 -7.47 -1.13
C THR A 218 -6.37 -6.05 -1.71
N GLY A 219 -6.61 -5.91 -3.01
CA GLY A 219 -6.79 -4.61 -3.65
C GLY A 219 -8.00 -3.86 -3.10
N ILE A 220 -9.15 -4.52 -3.01
CA ILE A 220 -10.38 -3.95 -2.42
C ILE A 220 -10.13 -3.52 -0.98
N GLN A 221 -9.47 -4.37 -0.17
CA GLN A 221 -9.12 -4.04 1.21
C GLN A 221 -8.30 -2.73 1.29
N ASN A 222 -7.27 -2.59 0.47
CA ASN A 222 -6.40 -1.40 0.48
C ASN A 222 -7.18 -0.14 0.05
N MET A 223 -8.04 -0.25 -0.96
CA MET A 223 -8.91 0.85 -1.41
C MET A 223 -9.84 1.31 -0.30
N VAL A 224 -10.52 0.37 0.35
CA VAL A 224 -11.49 0.67 1.41
C VAL A 224 -10.82 1.29 2.64
N ILE A 225 -9.63 0.81 3.03
CA ILE A 225 -8.86 1.41 4.12
C ILE A 225 -8.46 2.85 3.76
N SER A 226 -8.00 3.08 2.53
CA SER A 226 -7.66 4.43 2.06
C SER A 226 -8.87 5.36 2.10
N PHE A 227 -10.03 4.89 1.66
CA PHE A 227 -11.29 5.65 1.74
C PHE A 227 -11.69 5.95 3.18
N SER A 228 -11.60 4.96 4.08
CA SER A 228 -11.88 5.15 5.50
C SER A 228 -10.99 6.23 6.13
N ASN A 229 -9.70 6.26 5.78
CA ASN A 229 -8.78 7.29 6.27
C ASN A 229 -9.18 8.70 5.80
N VAL A 230 -9.72 8.84 4.58
CA VAL A 230 -10.26 10.11 4.08
C VAL A 230 -11.48 10.55 4.92
N LEU A 231 -12.39 9.65 5.24
CA LEU A 231 -13.56 9.96 6.08
C LEU A 231 -13.14 10.42 7.47
N VAL A 232 -12.15 9.75 8.09
CA VAL A 232 -11.63 10.19 9.39
C VAL A 232 -10.97 11.56 9.29
N GLN A 233 -10.20 11.82 8.24
CA GLN A 233 -9.61 13.14 7.99
C GLN A 233 -10.68 14.23 7.89
N THR A 234 -11.78 13.95 7.18
CA THR A 234 -12.92 14.89 7.09
C THR A 234 -13.50 15.20 8.46
N SER A 235 -13.63 14.18 9.33
CA SER A 235 -14.09 14.38 10.71
C SER A 235 -13.13 15.25 11.54
N VAL A 236 -11.82 15.07 11.37
CA VAL A 236 -10.81 15.93 12.02
C VAL A 236 -10.93 17.39 11.54
N ASN A 237 -11.23 17.60 10.27
CA ASN A 237 -11.34 18.94 9.68
C ASN A 237 -12.45 19.79 10.34
N HIS A 238 -13.51 19.17 10.89
CA HIS A 238 -14.57 19.88 11.63
C HIS A 238 -14.07 20.56 12.92
N TYR A 239 -12.94 20.13 13.49
CA TYR A 239 -12.36 20.73 14.69
C TYR A 239 -11.45 21.93 14.40
N GLY A 240 -11.42 22.40 13.14
CA GLY A 240 -10.75 23.62 12.74
C GLY A 240 -9.34 23.42 12.14
N ALA A 241 -8.79 24.52 11.64
CA ALA A 241 -7.53 24.51 10.88
C ALA A 241 -6.32 24.00 11.68
N MET A 242 -6.26 24.29 12.98
CA MET A 242 -5.14 23.87 13.84
C MET A 242 -5.17 22.36 14.10
N ALA A 243 -6.37 21.77 14.31
CA ALA A 243 -6.55 20.35 14.44
C ALA A 243 -6.16 19.61 13.15
N MET A 244 -6.61 20.14 12.01
CA MET A 244 -6.25 19.62 10.68
C MET A 244 -4.73 19.68 10.44
N ALA A 245 -4.09 20.80 10.75
CA ALA A 245 -2.65 20.97 10.60
C ALA A 245 -1.86 20.01 11.49
N GLY A 246 -2.22 19.91 12.76
CA GLY A 246 -1.58 19.02 13.74
C GLY A 246 -1.73 17.55 13.38
N PHE A 247 -2.94 17.13 12.99
CA PHE A 247 -3.18 15.75 12.56
C PHE A 247 -2.47 15.43 11.23
N THR A 248 -2.43 16.35 10.28
CA THR A 248 -1.68 16.18 9.03
C THR A 248 -0.17 16.05 9.28
N ALA A 249 0.38 16.83 10.20
CA ALA A 249 1.77 16.70 10.62
C ALA A 249 2.04 15.35 11.29
N TYR A 250 1.14 14.92 12.18
CA TYR A 250 1.21 13.57 12.77
C TYR A 250 1.18 12.46 11.71
N LEU A 251 0.30 12.54 10.71
CA LEU A 251 0.22 11.53 9.64
C LEU A 251 1.52 11.38 8.85
N LYS A 252 2.33 12.44 8.74
CA LYS A 252 3.67 12.35 8.14
C LYS A 252 4.61 11.52 9.00
N VAL A 253 4.57 11.71 10.32
CA VAL A 253 5.34 10.90 11.28
C VAL A 253 4.87 9.45 11.25
N ASP A 254 3.56 9.22 11.31
CA ASP A 254 2.94 7.89 11.26
C ASP A 254 3.31 7.15 9.97
N GLY A 255 3.33 7.85 8.82
CA GLY A 255 3.75 7.29 7.54
C GLY A 255 5.14 6.65 7.57
N PHE A 256 6.10 7.22 8.30
CA PHE A 256 7.41 6.60 8.49
C PHE A 256 7.36 5.41 9.45
N ASN A 257 6.57 5.50 10.50
CA ASN A 257 6.47 4.46 11.52
C ASN A 257 5.75 3.20 11.03
N ILE A 258 4.72 3.34 10.20
CA ILE A 258 3.94 2.21 9.68
C ILE A 258 4.69 1.37 8.63
N LEU A 259 5.67 1.94 7.93
CA LEU A 259 6.36 1.25 6.83
C LEU A 259 7.08 -0.04 7.24
N PRO A 260 7.84 -0.10 8.35
CA PRO A 260 8.43 -1.36 8.82
C PRO A 260 7.37 -2.39 9.24
N VAL A 261 6.24 -1.96 9.81
CA VAL A 261 5.11 -2.86 10.16
C VAL A 261 4.56 -3.54 8.89
N LEU A 262 4.31 -2.76 7.85
CA LEU A 262 3.86 -3.29 6.55
C LEU A 262 4.91 -4.19 5.91
N SER A 263 6.21 -3.86 6.05
CA SER A 263 7.32 -4.67 5.55
C SER A 263 7.38 -6.03 6.25
N ILE A 264 7.20 -6.08 7.57
CA ILE A 264 7.12 -7.34 8.34
C ILE A 264 5.90 -8.16 7.88
N SER A 265 4.74 -7.51 7.67
CA SER A 265 3.54 -8.17 7.15
C SER A 265 3.74 -8.76 5.74
N MET A 266 4.44 -8.06 4.87
CA MET A 266 4.79 -8.58 3.53
C MET A 266 5.79 -9.73 3.62
N ALA A 267 6.81 -9.62 4.47
CA ALA A 267 7.80 -10.67 4.68
C ALA A 267 7.16 -11.95 5.21
N VAL A 268 6.29 -11.86 6.22
CA VAL A 268 5.58 -13.04 6.75
C VAL A 268 4.65 -13.64 5.70
N THR A 269 4.00 -12.83 4.86
CA THR A 269 3.15 -13.33 3.76
C THR A 269 3.95 -14.20 2.80
N THR A 270 5.13 -13.75 2.39
CA THR A 270 6.03 -14.53 1.52
C THR A 270 6.58 -15.77 2.22
N PHE A 271 7.06 -15.62 3.46
CA PHE A 271 7.60 -16.74 4.23
C PHE A 271 6.55 -17.85 4.45
N VAL A 272 5.35 -17.45 4.82
CA VAL A 272 4.21 -18.38 4.97
C VAL A 272 3.86 -19.00 3.64
N GLY A 273 3.79 -18.23 2.56
CA GLY A 273 3.52 -18.77 1.22
C GLY A 273 4.49 -19.88 0.83
N GLN A 274 5.79 -19.65 0.97
CA GLN A 274 6.80 -20.65 0.67
C GLN A 274 6.71 -21.89 1.57
N ASN A 275 6.60 -21.73 2.89
CA ASN A 275 6.54 -22.85 3.82
C ASN A 275 5.20 -23.61 3.75
N TYR A 276 4.10 -22.92 3.43
CA TYR A 276 2.81 -23.53 3.18
C TYR A 276 2.84 -24.35 1.90
N GLY A 277 3.43 -23.83 0.83
CA GLY A 277 3.67 -24.56 -0.41
C GLY A 277 4.52 -25.82 -0.21
N ALA A 278 5.55 -25.73 0.63
CA ALA A 278 6.40 -26.86 1.02
C ALA A 278 5.69 -27.88 1.94
N GLY A 279 4.47 -27.61 2.43
CA GLY A 279 3.76 -28.45 3.41
C GLY A 279 4.30 -28.36 4.84
N ASN A 280 5.21 -27.42 5.14
CA ASN A 280 5.83 -27.29 6.45
C ASN A 280 5.04 -26.37 7.39
N LEU A 281 3.92 -26.88 7.90
CA LEU A 281 3.01 -26.12 8.77
C LEU A 281 3.66 -25.73 10.13
N LYS A 282 4.65 -26.49 10.61
CA LYS A 282 5.38 -26.12 11.83
C LYS A 282 6.15 -24.81 11.60
N ARG A 283 6.85 -24.69 10.47
CA ARG A 283 7.56 -23.44 10.11
C ARG A 283 6.61 -22.29 9.85
N VAL A 284 5.43 -22.52 9.27
CA VAL A 284 4.39 -21.49 9.11
C VAL A 284 4.02 -20.91 10.48
N LYS A 285 3.71 -21.74 11.48
CA LYS A 285 3.39 -21.28 12.84
C LYS A 285 4.58 -20.57 13.50
N SER A 286 5.78 -21.11 13.42
CA SER A 286 6.98 -20.50 13.98
C SER A 286 7.25 -19.13 13.34
N GLY A 287 7.15 -19.01 12.01
CA GLY A 287 7.32 -17.74 11.30
C GLY A 287 6.28 -16.69 11.68
N MET A 288 5.03 -17.08 11.90
CA MET A 288 3.99 -16.20 12.41
C MET A 288 4.37 -15.63 13.79
N TRP A 289 4.77 -16.48 14.73
CA TRP A 289 5.17 -16.04 16.07
C TRP A 289 6.43 -15.16 16.05
N THR A 290 7.42 -15.51 15.23
CA THR A 290 8.62 -14.67 15.05
C THR A 290 8.25 -13.30 14.49
N ALA A 291 7.40 -13.23 13.48
CA ALA A 291 6.96 -11.96 12.91
C ALA A 291 6.12 -11.14 13.91
N LEU A 292 5.27 -11.80 14.72
CA LEU A 292 4.55 -11.14 15.81
C LEU A 292 5.52 -10.53 16.82
N LEU A 293 6.53 -11.29 17.26
CA LEU A 293 7.54 -10.80 18.19
C LEU A 293 8.31 -9.61 17.60
N MET A 294 8.78 -9.73 16.36
CA MET A 294 9.51 -8.64 15.68
C MET A 294 8.64 -7.37 15.56
N SER A 295 7.38 -7.51 15.15
CA SER A 295 6.45 -6.40 15.04
C SER A 295 6.14 -5.77 16.40
N THR A 296 5.93 -6.59 17.43
CA THR A 296 5.67 -6.13 18.80
C THR A 296 6.85 -5.35 19.37
N VAL A 297 8.06 -5.89 19.27
CA VAL A 297 9.28 -5.21 19.75
C VAL A 297 9.47 -3.88 19.02
N TYR A 298 9.34 -3.89 17.68
CA TYR A 298 9.47 -2.69 16.88
C TYR A 298 8.43 -1.61 17.28
N THR A 299 7.17 -1.99 17.37
CA THR A 299 6.07 -1.02 17.65
C THR A 299 6.11 -0.49 19.08
N ILE A 300 6.54 -1.29 20.07
CA ILE A 300 6.74 -0.82 21.44
C ILE A 300 7.91 0.18 21.46
N LEU A 301 9.04 -0.15 20.87
CA LEU A 301 10.21 0.73 20.87
C LEU A 301 9.91 2.06 20.16
N THR A 302 9.35 2.00 18.95
CA THR A 302 9.04 3.23 18.18
C THR A 302 7.91 4.01 18.80
N GLY A 303 6.87 3.36 19.33
CA GLY A 303 5.78 4.01 20.06
C GLY A 303 6.28 4.74 21.30
N ALA A 304 7.14 4.12 22.11
CA ALA A 304 7.75 4.73 23.28
C ALA A 304 8.64 5.93 22.90
N LEU A 305 9.48 5.78 21.87
CA LEU A 305 10.33 6.87 21.37
C LEU A 305 9.49 8.05 20.85
N LEU A 306 8.45 7.80 20.05
CA LEU A 306 7.57 8.85 19.55
C LEU A 306 6.81 9.56 20.68
N LEU A 307 6.41 8.86 21.74
CA LEU A 307 5.79 9.49 22.91
C LEU A 307 6.79 10.33 23.69
N ALA A 308 7.98 9.79 23.96
CA ALA A 308 9.01 10.50 24.72
C ALA A 308 9.49 11.79 24.00
N PHE A 309 9.57 11.75 22.68
CA PHE A 309 10.02 12.87 21.85
C PHE A 309 8.88 13.51 21.04
N SER A 310 7.63 13.40 21.49
CA SER A 310 6.46 13.86 20.73
C SER A 310 6.53 15.35 20.38
N HIS A 311 6.87 16.24 21.31
CA HIS A 311 7.00 17.67 21.06
C HIS A 311 8.15 18.01 20.12
N PRO A 312 9.42 17.54 20.32
CA PRO A 312 10.50 17.75 19.36
C PRO A 312 10.18 17.24 17.96
N VAL A 313 9.58 16.04 17.87
CA VAL A 313 9.21 15.45 16.57
C VAL A 313 8.16 16.29 15.85
N MET A 314 7.14 16.77 16.55
CA MET A 314 6.10 17.62 15.95
C MET A 314 6.66 18.98 15.49
N ARG A 315 7.62 19.55 16.22
CA ARG A 315 8.29 20.79 15.83
C ARG A 315 9.06 20.71 14.50
N LEU A 316 9.45 19.51 14.06
CA LEU A 316 10.08 19.32 12.73
C LEU A 316 9.08 19.55 11.59
N PHE A 317 7.78 19.47 11.84
CA PHE A 317 6.74 19.54 10.82
C PHE A 317 5.89 20.80 10.89
N THR A 318 5.80 21.43 12.05
CA THR A 318 5.03 22.67 12.26
C THR A 318 5.63 23.49 13.40
N SER A 319 5.58 24.80 13.28
CA SER A 319 6.00 25.76 14.31
C SER A 319 4.83 26.27 15.17
N ASP A 320 3.58 26.01 14.75
CA ASP A 320 2.41 26.48 15.46
C ASP A 320 2.15 25.62 16.72
N SER A 321 2.04 26.28 17.89
CA SER A 321 1.88 25.62 19.19
C SER A 321 0.56 24.85 19.32
N ALA A 322 -0.53 25.38 18.73
CA ALA A 322 -1.83 24.72 18.75
C ALA A 322 -1.84 23.46 17.86
N ALA A 323 -1.22 23.56 16.67
CA ALA A 323 -1.05 22.40 15.78
C ALA A 323 -0.15 21.33 16.43
N ILE A 324 0.95 21.73 17.11
CA ILE A 324 1.80 20.81 17.87
C ILE A 324 0.96 20.09 18.95
N HIS A 325 0.12 20.81 19.67
CA HIS A 325 -0.75 20.24 20.72
C HIS A 325 -1.62 19.11 20.15
N TYR A 326 -2.32 19.35 19.03
CA TYR A 326 -3.16 18.32 18.40
C TYR A 326 -2.36 17.13 17.87
N GLY A 327 -1.17 17.35 17.31
CA GLY A 327 -0.30 16.26 16.87
C GLY A 327 0.23 15.41 18.03
N VAL A 328 0.63 16.03 19.12
CA VAL A 328 1.04 15.33 20.37
C VAL A 328 -0.14 14.57 20.97
N LEU A 329 -1.34 15.16 20.96
CA LEU A 329 -2.55 14.48 21.42
C LEU A 329 -2.83 13.22 20.59
N ALA A 330 -2.73 13.33 19.25
CA ALA A 330 -2.85 12.16 18.37
C ALA A 330 -1.82 11.07 18.71
N MET A 331 -0.56 11.45 18.93
CA MET A 331 0.48 10.49 19.35
C MET A 331 0.14 9.78 20.67
N LYS A 332 -0.42 10.48 21.64
CA LYS A 332 -0.85 9.90 22.92
C LYS A 332 -1.94 8.84 22.72
N TYR A 333 -2.85 9.05 21.78
CA TYR A 333 -3.91 8.08 21.47
C TYR A 333 -3.43 6.89 20.63
N PHE A 334 -2.44 7.07 19.75
CA PHE A 334 -2.12 6.03 18.77
C PHE A 334 -0.85 5.23 19.12
N CYS A 335 0.21 5.90 19.58
CA CYS A 335 1.49 5.23 19.83
C CYS A 335 1.44 4.07 20.82
N PRO A 336 0.70 4.12 21.94
CA PRO A 336 0.58 2.99 22.86
C PRO A 336 -0.06 1.75 22.22
N TYR A 337 -0.89 1.96 21.20
CA TYR A 337 -1.69 0.91 20.55
C TYR A 337 -1.12 0.44 19.21
N TYR A 338 0.02 0.94 18.77
CA TYR A 338 0.67 0.45 17.54
C TYR A 338 0.96 -1.06 17.57
N VAL A 339 1.15 -1.62 18.76
CA VAL A 339 1.32 -3.08 18.93
C VAL A 339 0.12 -3.86 18.40
N LEU A 340 -1.10 -3.33 18.59
CA LEU A 340 -2.33 -3.96 18.09
C LEU A 340 -2.40 -3.92 16.57
N LEU A 341 -2.06 -2.77 15.98
CA LEU A 341 -2.00 -2.60 14.53
C LEU A 341 -0.92 -3.51 13.92
N GLY A 342 0.24 -3.60 14.56
CA GLY A 342 1.34 -4.47 14.13
C GLY A 342 0.92 -5.94 14.14
N ALA A 343 0.36 -6.42 15.25
CA ALA A 343 -0.12 -7.79 15.37
C ALA A 343 -1.24 -8.12 14.36
N LEU A 344 -2.19 -7.21 14.18
CA LEU A 344 -3.26 -7.34 13.19
C LEU A 344 -2.72 -7.52 11.76
N ASN A 345 -1.75 -6.68 11.34
CA ASN A 345 -1.14 -6.77 10.03
C ASN A 345 -0.34 -8.08 9.83
N VAL A 346 0.38 -8.55 10.85
CA VAL A 346 1.12 -9.82 10.80
C VAL A 346 0.17 -11.00 10.67
N LEU A 347 -0.90 -11.07 11.46
CA LEU A 347 -1.89 -12.14 11.37
C LEU A 347 -2.60 -12.12 10.01
N ALA A 348 -3.01 -10.96 9.52
CA ALA A 348 -3.62 -10.80 8.20
C ALA A 348 -2.65 -11.24 7.08
N GLY A 349 -1.37 -10.86 7.16
CA GLY A 349 -0.32 -11.29 6.24
C GLY A 349 -0.08 -12.81 6.28
N THR A 350 -0.10 -13.39 7.47
CA THR A 350 0.04 -14.85 7.67
C THR A 350 -1.08 -15.62 6.97
N VAL A 351 -2.33 -15.25 7.21
CA VAL A 351 -3.48 -15.90 6.57
C VAL A 351 -3.47 -15.69 5.05
N ARG A 352 -3.12 -14.49 4.60
CA ARG A 352 -2.99 -14.19 3.17
C ARG A 352 -1.93 -15.06 2.50
N GLY A 353 -0.80 -15.33 3.16
CA GLY A 353 0.27 -16.20 2.67
C GLY A 353 -0.19 -17.63 2.37
N THR A 354 -1.22 -18.14 3.05
CA THR A 354 -1.85 -19.43 2.70
C THR A 354 -2.80 -19.38 1.51
N GLY A 355 -2.98 -18.21 0.89
CA GLY A 355 -3.90 -18.01 -0.25
C GLY A 355 -5.33 -17.64 0.16
N LYS A 356 -5.61 -17.49 1.45
CA LYS A 356 -6.93 -17.13 1.98
C LYS A 356 -7.00 -15.63 2.28
N SER A 357 -7.27 -14.80 1.26
CA SER A 357 -7.31 -13.32 1.40
C SER A 357 -8.68 -12.77 1.77
N ILE A 358 -9.76 -13.53 1.55
CA ILE A 358 -11.13 -13.06 1.84
C ILE A 358 -11.35 -12.82 3.35
N PRO A 359 -10.98 -13.74 4.28
CA PRO A 359 -11.21 -13.50 5.70
C PRO A 359 -10.48 -12.25 6.24
N PRO A 360 -9.17 -12.03 5.99
CA PRO A 360 -8.52 -10.78 6.38
C PRO A 360 -9.18 -9.54 5.77
N MET A 361 -9.59 -9.60 4.49
CA MET A 361 -10.31 -8.51 3.84
C MET A 361 -11.59 -8.16 4.59
N LEU A 362 -12.45 -9.15 4.87
CA LEU A 362 -13.74 -8.91 5.54
C LEU A 362 -13.55 -8.36 6.97
N ILE A 363 -12.60 -8.91 7.73
CA ILE A 363 -12.30 -8.46 9.09
C ILE A 363 -11.80 -7.01 9.08
N LEU A 364 -10.86 -6.67 8.20
CA LEU A 364 -10.32 -5.32 8.10
C LEU A 364 -11.35 -4.33 7.53
N LEU A 365 -12.16 -4.74 6.57
CA LEU A 365 -13.27 -3.94 6.06
C LEU A 365 -14.28 -3.62 7.17
N PHE A 366 -14.65 -4.61 7.95
CA PHE A 366 -15.56 -4.39 9.08
C PHE A 366 -14.93 -3.47 10.13
N SER A 367 -13.73 -3.78 10.63
CA SER A 367 -13.13 -3.06 11.75
C SER A 367 -12.60 -1.67 11.37
N MET A 368 -12.00 -1.52 10.17
CA MET A 368 -11.35 -0.28 9.76
C MET A 368 -12.20 0.60 8.83
N CYS A 369 -13.36 0.15 8.38
CA CYS A 369 -14.26 0.97 7.57
C CYS A 369 -15.65 1.03 8.17
N ILE A 370 -16.40 -0.08 8.18
CA ILE A 370 -17.80 -0.07 8.62
C ILE A 370 -17.92 0.43 10.07
N PHE A 371 -17.14 -0.13 10.98
CA PHE A 371 -17.13 0.30 12.38
C PHE A 371 -16.76 1.78 12.52
N ARG A 372 -15.76 2.27 11.77
CA ARG A 372 -15.34 3.67 11.83
C ARG A 372 -16.43 4.63 11.35
N ILE A 373 -17.15 4.28 10.27
CA ILE A 373 -18.28 5.07 9.79
C ILE A 373 -19.38 5.15 10.86
N ILE A 374 -19.75 4.01 11.42
CA ILE A 374 -20.77 3.94 12.48
C ILE A 374 -20.33 4.78 13.70
N TRP A 375 -19.08 4.65 14.13
CA TRP A 375 -18.54 5.41 15.27
C TRP A 375 -18.56 6.91 15.03
N ILE A 376 -18.14 7.37 13.84
CA ILE A 376 -18.14 8.78 13.49
C ILE A 376 -19.56 9.36 13.52
N GLN A 377 -20.55 8.61 13.07
CA GLN A 377 -21.93 9.09 13.03
C GLN A 377 -22.64 9.01 14.36
N LEU A 378 -22.38 7.98 15.19
CA LEU A 378 -23.13 7.73 16.42
C LEU A 378 -22.39 8.18 17.68
N ALA A 379 -21.07 7.96 17.74
CA ALA A 379 -20.32 8.22 18.97
C ALA A 379 -19.67 9.61 18.98
N VAL A 380 -19.03 10.02 17.89
CA VAL A 380 -18.33 11.33 17.82
C VAL A 380 -19.21 12.52 18.22
N PRO A 381 -20.51 12.60 17.84
CA PRO A 381 -21.38 13.70 18.25
C PRO A 381 -21.60 13.83 19.77
N HIS A 382 -21.26 12.81 20.56
CA HIS A 382 -21.36 12.83 22.04
C HIS A 382 -20.06 13.28 22.72
N TYR A 383 -19.03 13.58 21.94
CA TYR A 383 -17.77 14.12 22.45
C TYR A 383 -17.68 15.62 22.14
N ASP A 384 -17.37 16.43 23.15
CA ASP A 384 -17.21 17.88 23.00
C ASP A 384 -15.89 18.26 22.31
N ASN A 385 -14.98 17.29 22.13
CA ASN A 385 -13.64 17.51 21.62
C ASN A 385 -13.21 16.44 20.61
N ILE A 386 -12.01 16.59 20.03
CA ILE A 386 -11.44 15.69 19.02
C ILE A 386 -11.12 14.27 19.56
N ASP A 387 -11.12 14.07 20.86
CA ASP A 387 -10.79 12.77 21.48
C ASP A 387 -11.70 11.66 20.97
N GLY A 388 -12.98 11.97 20.69
CA GLY A 388 -13.93 11.03 20.08
C GLY A 388 -13.49 10.50 18.72
N VAL A 389 -12.75 11.29 17.95
CA VAL A 389 -12.18 10.86 16.65
C VAL A 389 -10.87 10.09 16.87
N PHE A 390 -10.04 10.49 17.82
CA PHE A 390 -8.74 9.83 18.03
C PHE A 390 -8.88 8.45 18.66
N ILE A 391 -9.78 8.28 19.63
CA ILE A 391 -10.03 6.99 20.29
C ILE A 391 -10.60 5.93 19.34
N LEU A 392 -11.18 6.35 18.21
CA LEU A 392 -11.68 5.47 17.15
C LEU A 392 -10.59 4.50 16.62
N TYR A 393 -9.35 4.98 16.49
CA TYR A 393 -8.26 4.19 15.93
C TYR A 393 -7.91 2.98 16.82
N PRO A 394 -7.56 3.17 18.12
CA PRO A 394 -7.31 2.05 19.01
C PRO A 394 -8.46 1.05 19.09
N ILE A 395 -9.70 1.52 19.18
CA ILE A 395 -10.87 0.63 19.26
C ILE A 395 -11.01 -0.20 17.98
N SER A 396 -10.86 0.43 16.80
CA SER A 396 -10.91 -0.29 15.52
C SER A 396 -9.80 -1.34 15.40
N TRP A 397 -8.61 -1.07 15.94
CA TRP A 397 -7.49 -2.02 15.97
C TRP A 397 -7.73 -3.19 16.93
N VAL A 398 -8.31 -2.93 18.11
CA VAL A 398 -8.71 -3.98 19.05
C VAL A 398 -9.73 -4.91 18.41
N ILE A 399 -10.80 -4.37 17.83
CA ILE A 399 -11.84 -5.16 17.15
C ILE A 399 -11.22 -6.01 16.04
N GLY A 400 -10.42 -5.39 15.17
CA GLY A 400 -9.75 -6.10 14.09
C GLY A 400 -8.83 -7.21 14.59
N LEU A 401 -8.01 -6.92 15.61
CA LEU A 401 -7.08 -7.90 16.19
C LEU A 401 -7.83 -9.07 16.85
N VAL A 402 -8.87 -8.80 17.63
CA VAL A 402 -9.67 -9.85 18.30
C VAL A 402 -10.29 -10.77 17.26
N LEU A 403 -10.95 -10.21 16.23
CA LEU A 403 -11.57 -11.00 15.16
C LEU A 403 -10.53 -11.82 14.38
N MET A 404 -9.36 -11.22 14.09
CA MET A 404 -8.29 -11.89 13.37
C MET A 404 -7.62 -12.98 14.20
N ALA A 405 -7.42 -12.74 15.50
CA ALA A 405 -6.88 -13.72 16.44
C ALA A 405 -7.84 -14.91 16.62
N LEU A 406 -9.13 -14.66 16.78
CA LEU A 406 -10.16 -15.71 16.85
C LEU A 406 -10.19 -16.56 15.56
N TYR A 407 -10.08 -15.92 14.39
CA TYR A 407 -10.03 -16.64 13.11
C TYR A 407 -8.77 -17.50 13.01
N THR A 408 -7.61 -16.96 13.39
CA THR A 408 -6.34 -17.69 13.34
C THR A 408 -6.29 -18.81 14.37
N TRP A 409 -6.87 -18.62 15.55
CA TRP A 409 -6.92 -19.65 16.59
C TRP A 409 -7.76 -20.86 16.18
N LYS A 410 -8.91 -20.65 15.55
CA LYS A 410 -9.75 -21.76 15.03
C LYS A 410 -9.04 -22.60 13.97
N GLY A 411 -7.90 -22.18 13.43
CA GLY A 411 -7.00 -22.95 12.59
C GLY A 411 -7.51 -23.34 11.20
N HIS A 412 -8.71 -22.91 10.80
CA HIS A 412 -9.29 -23.25 9.49
C HIS A 412 -8.45 -22.77 8.30
N TRP A 413 -7.57 -21.78 8.50
CA TRP A 413 -6.66 -21.26 7.49
C TRP A 413 -5.47 -22.18 7.18
N LEU A 414 -5.12 -23.13 8.09
CA LEU A 414 -4.00 -24.07 7.97
C LEU A 414 -4.38 -25.40 7.32
N HIS A 415 -5.64 -25.60 6.93
CA HIS A 415 -6.03 -26.86 6.28
C HIS A 415 -5.33 -26.98 4.92
N TYR A 416 -4.24 -27.74 4.92
CA TYR A 416 -3.47 -28.17 3.77
C TYR A 416 -4.13 -29.48 3.29
N GLY A 417 -5.19 -29.40 2.52
CA GLY A 417 -5.81 -30.62 2.11
C GLY A 417 -7.00 -30.42 1.20
N ASN A 418 -7.19 -31.32 0.34
CA ASN A 418 -8.17 -31.64 -0.70
C ASN A 418 -7.82 -31.23 -2.12
N GLU A 419 -6.83 -30.34 -2.38
CA GLU A 419 -6.41 -30.13 -3.77
C GLU A 419 -5.39 -31.19 -4.26
N LYS A 420 -4.61 -31.81 -3.36
CA LYS A 420 -3.74 -32.95 -3.72
C LYS A 420 -4.53 -34.25 -3.95
N GLU A 421 -5.66 -34.46 -3.29
CA GLU A 421 -6.52 -35.60 -3.55
C GLU A 421 -7.29 -35.46 -4.86
N LYS A 422 -7.76 -34.26 -5.19
CA LYS A 422 -8.45 -34.01 -6.48
C LYS A 422 -7.52 -34.07 -7.70
N SER A 423 -6.20 -33.87 -7.53
CA SER A 423 -5.24 -34.01 -8.63
C SER A 423 -4.69 -35.43 -8.80
N LYS A 424 -5.00 -36.34 -7.88
CA LYS A 424 -4.68 -37.77 -8.01
C LYS A 424 -5.82 -38.56 -8.60
N THR A 425 -7.02 -37.96 -8.71
CA THR A 425 -8.25 -38.60 -9.23
C THR A 425 -8.74 -38.01 -10.56
N ALA A 426 -7.98 -37.08 -11.13
CA ALA A 426 -8.10 -36.55 -12.49
C ALA A 426 -6.78 -36.76 -13.25
#